data_36b3d540bdcf61c931e4a806ee0ad555
#
_entry.id   36b3d540bdcf61c931e4a806ee0ad555
#
_cell.length_a   1.000
_cell.length_b   1.000
_cell.length_c   1.000
_cell.angle_alpha   90.00
_cell.angle_beta   90.00
_cell.angle_gamma   90.00
#
_symmetry.space_group_name_H-M   'P 1'
#
loop_
_entity.id
_entity.type
_entity.pdbx_description
1 polymer ?
#
loop_
_entity_poly.entity_id
_entity_poly.type
_entity_poly.pdbx_seq_one_letter_code
_entity_poly.pdbx_strand_id
1 'polypeptide(L)'
;MNDIIRTQNLCKHYKETIALDNVSLHIPRGAIYGLIGNNGAGKTTLMRILSNLQSPSSGTVVKSENIKIGAIIETPALYPTLSAKGNLKYQLKICGCPSKEVKSKIAELLELVHLKDTRKLVMNYSLGMRQRLALAMALVGNPQFLILDEPLNGLDPEGIKDVRAIIAKLNEEYGVTIMISSHILSELQKVANHYGFLKNGVLIQEFSSSEIAAVSYTHLTLPTN
;
A
#
# COMPACT_ATOMS: atom_id res chain seq x y z
N MET A 1 -5.10 5.20 -22.03
CA MET A 1 -4.39 4.57 -20.90
C MET A 1 -5.38 4.34 -19.78
N ASN A 2 -5.41 3.16 -19.18
CA ASN A 2 -6.43 2.80 -18.18
C ASN A 2 -5.85 2.94 -16.76
N ASP A 3 -5.49 4.19 -16.38
CA ASP A 3 -4.94 4.46 -15.05
C ASP A 3 -6.07 4.42 -14.01
N ILE A 4 -5.81 3.78 -12.87
CA ILE A 4 -6.72 3.80 -11.73
C ILE A 4 -6.60 5.11 -10.95
N ILE A 5 -5.39 5.64 -10.88
CA ILE A 5 -5.04 6.95 -10.32
C ILE A 5 -3.91 7.57 -11.14
N ARG A 6 -3.98 8.89 -11.35
CA ARG A 6 -2.87 9.70 -11.84
C ARG A 6 -2.81 11.02 -11.09
N THR A 7 -1.62 11.59 -10.96
CA THR A 7 -1.42 12.94 -10.44
C THR A 7 -0.88 13.86 -11.52
N GLN A 8 -1.15 15.15 -11.41
CA GLN A 8 -0.65 16.17 -12.32
C GLN A 8 -0.11 17.34 -11.50
N ASN A 9 1.20 17.57 -11.61
CA ASN A 9 1.92 18.67 -10.97
C ASN A 9 1.61 18.77 -9.46
N LEU A 10 1.56 17.62 -8.78
CA LEU A 10 1.15 17.54 -7.39
C LEU A 10 2.22 18.12 -6.48
N CYS A 11 1.87 19.13 -5.68
CA CYS A 11 2.77 19.72 -4.71
C CYS A 11 2.19 19.63 -3.29
N LYS A 12 3.09 19.50 -2.31
CA LYS A 12 2.74 19.58 -0.90
C LYS A 12 3.80 20.31 -0.11
N HIS A 13 3.38 21.40 0.52
CA HIS A 13 4.23 22.22 1.36
C HIS A 13 3.77 22.15 2.82
N TYR A 14 4.72 22.07 3.75
CA TYR A 14 4.52 22.15 5.19
C TYR A 14 5.40 23.30 5.73
N LYS A 15 4.79 24.45 5.98
CA LYS A 15 5.54 25.66 6.41
C LYS A 15 6.76 25.90 5.48
N GLU A 16 7.96 25.60 5.95
CA GLU A 16 9.22 25.81 5.23
C GLU A 16 9.70 24.57 4.46
N THR A 17 9.00 23.42 4.59
CA THR A 17 9.41 22.16 3.97
C THR A 17 8.55 21.84 2.76
N ILE A 18 9.19 21.62 1.62
CA ILE A 18 8.53 21.09 0.41
C ILE A 18 8.60 19.56 0.49
N ALA A 19 7.47 18.93 0.75
CA ALA A 19 7.39 17.48 0.86
C ALA A 19 7.13 16.79 -0.49
N LEU A 20 6.42 17.48 -1.40
CA LEU A 20 6.23 17.06 -2.79
C LEU A 20 6.35 18.29 -3.69
N ASP A 21 7.08 18.12 -4.78
CA ASP A 21 7.31 19.16 -5.78
C ASP A 21 7.02 18.60 -7.17
N ASN A 22 5.92 19.08 -7.77
CA ASN A 22 5.57 18.83 -9.17
C ASN A 22 5.45 17.34 -9.55
N VAL A 23 4.94 16.49 -8.64
CA VAL A 23 4.83 15.04 -8.82
C VAL A 23 3.69 14.70 -9.77
N SER A 24 4.04 14.15 -10.95
CA SER A 24 3.10 13.62 -11.92
C SER A 24 3.35 12.13 -12.09
N LEU A 25 2.48 11.28 -11.56
CA LEU A 25 2.60 9.83 -11.60
C LEU A 25 1.38 9.16 -12.23
N HIS A 26 1.56 7.93 -12.71
CA HIS A 26 0.56 7.12 -13.40
C HIS A 26 0.52 5.72 -12.80
N ILE A 27 -0.61 5.34 -12.22
CA ILE A 27 -0.80 3.98 -11.68
C ILE A 27 -1.78 3.23 -12.59
N PRO A 28 -1.27 2.30 -13.41
CA PRO A 28 -2.13 1.50 -14.28
C PRO A 28 -3.06 0.59 -13.47
N ARG A 29 -4.28 0.38 -13.94
CA ARG A 29 -5.21 -0.57 -13.33
C ARG A 29 -4.63 -1.98 -13.38
N GLY A 30 -4.72 -2.72 -12.28
CA GLY A 30 -4.17 -4.07 -12.16
C GLY A 30 -2.66 -4.12 -11.94
N ALA A 31 -1.98 -2.98 -11.82
CA ALA A 31 -0.56 -2.95 -11.51
C ALA A 31 -0.30 -3.16 -10.01
N ILE A 32 0.88 -3.73 -9.70
CA ILE A 32 1.54 -3.57 -8.40
C ILE A 32 2.61 -2.50 -8.60
N TYR A 33 2.32 -1.27 -8.13
CA TYR A 33 3.17 -0.11 -8.29
C TYR A 33 4.11 0.06 -7.09
N GLY A 34 5.40 -0.11 -7.29
CA GLY A 34 6.45 0.08 -6.29
C GLY A 34 6.93 1.54 -6.24
N LEU A 35 6.66 2.24 -5.13
CA LEU A 35 7.19 3.59 -4.88
C LEU A 35 8.49 3.51 -4.10
N ILE A 36 9.60 3.83 -4.76
CA ILE A 36 10.95 3.73 -4.21
C ILE A 36 11.45 5.11 -3.79
N GLY A 37 12.08 5.19 -2.64
CA GLY A 37 12.73 6.42 -2.18
C GLY A 37 13.24 6.31 -0.76
N ASN A 38 14.25 7.09 -0.43
CA ASN A 38 14.81 7.15 0.92
C ASN A 38 13.78 7.65 1.96
N ASN A 39 14.10 7.50 3.23
CA ASN A 39 13.31 8.11 4.29
C ASN A 39 13.29 9.63 4.10
N GLY A 40 12.11 10.24 4.26
CA GLY A 40 11.92 11.68 3.99
C GLY A 40 11.74 12.06 2.51
N ALA A 41 11.78 11.12 1.57
CA ALA A 41 11.60 11.42 0.14
C ALA A 41 10.20 11.92 -0.25
N GLY A 42 9.20 11.84 0.65
CA GLY A 42 7.82 12.27 0.40
C GLY A 42 6.83 11.11 0.16
N LYS A 43 7.26 9.84 0.23
CA LYS A 43 6.42 8.65 -0.03
C LYS A 43 5.12 8.65 0.78
N THR A 44 5.23 8.74 2.10
CA THR A 44 4.07 8.76 3.02
C THR A 44 3.14 9.94 2.74
N THR A 45 3.69 11.13 2.45
CA THR A 45 2.90 12.32 2.08
C THR A 45 2.10 12.08 0.81
N LEU A 46 2.73 11.53 -0.24
CA LEU A 46 2.06 11.18 -1.47
C LEU A 46 0.93 10.17 -1.22
N MET A 47 1.20 9.09 -0.50
CA MET A 47 0.22 8.06 -0.16
C MET A 47 -0.97 8.61 0.66
N ARG A 48 -0.73 9.52 1.60
CA ARG A 48 -1.80 10.21 2.34
C ARG A 48 -2.70 11.05 1.44
N ILE A 49 -2.13 11.71 0.43
CA ILE A 49 -2.92 12.49 -0.54
C ILE A 49 -3.73 11.55 -1.44
N LEU A 50 -3.12 10.47 -1.95
CA LEU A 50 -3.82 9.50 -2.80
C LEU A 50 -4.97 8.82 -2.06
N SER A 51 -4.83 8.57 -0.75
CA SER A 51 -5.89 7.98 0.10
C SER A 51 -6.93 8.97 0.62
N ASN A 52 -6.87 10.25 0.23
CA ASN A 52 -7.73 11.35 0.73
C ASN A 52 -7.57 11.66 2.23
N LEU A 53 -6.49 11.20 2.87
CA LEU A 53 -6.19 11.56 4.26
C LEU A 53 -5.61 12.99 4.38
N GLN A 54 -5.17 13.55 3.25
CA GLN A 54 -4.59 14.88 3.20
C GLN A 54 -4.84 15.55 1.85
N SER A 55 -5.06 16.85 1.85
CA SER A 55 -5.17 17.66 0.62
C SER A 55 -3.79 18.08 0.12
N PRO A 56 -3.55 18.14 -1.19
CA PRO A 56 -2.35 18.74 -1.76
C PRO A 56 -2.36 20.27 -1.54
N SER A 57 -1.20 20.91 -1.70
CA SER A 57 -1.08 22.38 -1.72
C SER A 57 -1.43 22.93 -3.11
N SER A 58 -1.09 22.21 -4.18
CA SER A 58 -1.47 22.49 -5.56
C SER A 58 -1.38 21.22 -6.41
N GLY A 59 -1.79 21.30 -7.68
CA GLY A 59 -1.90 20.15 -8.57
C GLY A 59 -3.18 19.37 -8.37
N THR A 60 -3.33 18.28 -9.09
CA THR A 60 -4.56 17.48 -9.10
C THR A 60 -4.29 15.99 -8.95
N VAL A 61 -5.26 15.28 -8.33
CA VAL A 61 -5.32 13.82 -8.32
C VAL A 61 -6.56 13.39 -9.08
N VAL A 62 -6.38 12.69 -10.17
CA VAL A 62 -7.45 12.12 -10.99
C VAL A 62 -7.59 10.66 -10.61
N LYS A 63 -8.79 10.25 -10.21
CA LYS A 63 -9.12 8.88 -9.81
C LYS A 63 -10.22 8.31 -10.71
N SER A 64 -10.20 6.98 -10.90
CA SER A 64 -11.33 6.30 -11.53
C SER A 64 -12.62 6.55 -10.74
N GLU A 65 -13.74 6.61 -11.45
CA GLU A 65 -15.05 6.84 -10.83
C GLU A 65 -15.37 5.74 -9.78
N ASN A 66 -15.96 6.17 -8.66
CA ASN A 66 -16.40 5.30 -7.57
C ASN A 66 -15.35 4.35 -6.99
N ILE A 67 -14.05 4.69 -7.14
CA ILE A 67 -12.97 3.88 -6.62
C ILE A 67 -13.02 3.78 -5.10
N LYS A 68 -12.98 2.56 -4.58
CA LYS A 68 -12.77 2.28 -3.15
C LYS A 68 -11.29 2.06 -2.90
N ILE A 69 -10.76 2.76 -1.91
CA ILE A 69 -9.34 2.72 -1.54
C ILE A 69 -9.22 2.11 -0.14
N GLY A 70 -8.41 1.06 -0.02
CA GLY A 70 -7.90 0.57 1.26
C GLY A 70 -6.49 1.12 1.49
N ALA A 71 -6.14 1.45 2.73
CA ALA A 71 -4.81 1.98 2.99
C ALA A 71 -4.25 1.49 4.34
N ILE A 72 -2.95 1.21 4.36
CA ILE A 72 -2.12 1.06 5.55
C ILE A 72 -0.99 2.08 5.40
N ILE A 73 -1.07 3.16 6.19
CA ILE A 73 -0.10 4.24 6.15
C ILE A 73 0.46 4.41 7.55
N GLU A 74 1.77 4.29 7.68
CA GLU A 74 2.48 4.27 8.97
C GLU A 74 2.04 3.11 9.87
N THR A 75 1.50 3.39 11.06
CA THR A 75 1.10 2.36 12.02
C THR A 75 -0.33 1.91 11.77
N PRO A 76 -0.57 0.59 11.61
CA PRO A 76 -1.93 0.06 11.46
C PRO A 76 -2.82 0.43 12.64
N ALA A 77 -4.01 0.98 12.35
CA ALA A 77 -5.01 1.33 13.35
C ALA A 77 -5.73 0.06 13.87
N LEU A 78 -5.06 -0.68 14.77
CA LEU A 78 -5.60 -1.88 15.38
C LEU A 78 -6.00 -1.62 16.84
N TYR A 79 -7.10 -2.21 17.29
CA TYR A 79 -7.51 -2.21 18.70
C TYR A 79 -6.75 -3.31 19.43
N PRO A 80 -5.76 -2.98 20.30
CA PRO A 80 -4.87 -3.97 20.91
C PRO A 80 -5.58 -4.88 21.90
N THR A 81 -6.66 -4.42 22.51
CA THR A 81 -7.49 -5.16 23.47
C THR A 81 -8.54 -6.07 22.83
N LEU A 82 -8.64 -6.07 21.52
CA LEU A 82 -9.51 -6.97 20.77
C LEU A 82 -8.71 -8.10 20.11
N SER A 83 -9.39 -9.21 19.81
CA SER A 83 -8.85 -10.25 18.91
C SER A 83 -8.90 -9.80 17.46
N ALA A 84 -8.29 -10.54 16.52
CA ALA A 84 -8.42 -10.27 15.08
C ALA A 84 -9.88 -10.23 14.65
N LYS A 85 -10.68 -11.21 15.08
CA LYS A 85 -12.12 -11.23 14.83
C LYS A 85 -12.85 -10.02 15.40
N GLY A 86 -12.46 -9.56 16.59
CA GLY A 86 -13.02 -8.34 17.20
C GLY A 86 -12.75 -7.10 16.36
N ASN A 87 -11.50 -6.92 15.91
CA ASN A 87 -11.09 -5.83 15.03
C ASN A 87 -11.88 -5.85 13.72
N LEU A 88 -11.90 -6.98 13.03
CA LEU A 88 -12.63 -7.13 11.76
C LEU A 88 -14.14 -6.92 11.92
N LYS A 89 -14.73 -7.45 12.99
CA LYS A 89 -16.16 -7.24 13.29
C LYS A 89 -16.50 -5.76 13.45
N TYR A 90 -15.64 -5.03 14.16
CA TYR A 90 -15.80 -3.60 14.38
C TYR A 90 -15.72 -2.83 13.04
N GLN A 91 -14.67 -3.10 12.26
CA GLN A 91 -14.46 -2.44 10.97
C GLN A 91 -15.59 -2.74 9.96
N LEU A 92 -16.00 -4.00 9.84
CA LEU A 92 -17.12 -4.40 8.96
C LEU A 92 -18.41 -3.67 9.31
N LYS A 93 -18.71 -3.49 10.61
CA LYS A 93 -19.88 -2.74 11.05
C LYS A 93 -19.80 -1.26 10.69
N ILE A 94 -18.62 -0.62 10.88
CA ILE A 94 -18.41 0.78 10.48
C ILE A 94 -18.62 0.95 8.99
N CYS A 95 -18.15 -0.02 8.17
CA CYS A 95 -18.32 0.01 6.72
C CYS A 95 -19.72 -0.42 6.25
N GLY A 96 -20.70 -0.60 7.17
CA GLY A 96 -22.09 -0.90 6.83
C GLY A 96 -22.34 -2.35 6.38
N CYS A 97 -21.45 -3.29 6.70
CA CYS A 97 -21.65 -4.70 6.36
C CYS A 97 -22.92 -5.25 7.06
N PRO A 98 -23.85 -5.89 6.32
CA PRO A 98 -25.05 -6.49 6.90
C PRO A 98 -24.70 -7.52 7.99
N SER A 99 -25.41 -7.49 9.11
CA SER A 99 -25.11 -8.34 10.28
C SER A 99 -25.04 -9.83 9.96
N LYS A 100 -25.86 -10.30 8.99
CA LYS A 100 -25.88 -11.68 8.50
C LYS A 100 -24.61 -12.11 7.77
N GLU A 101 -23.88 -11.16 7.19
CA GLU A 101 -22.66 -11.39 6.38
C GLU A 101 -21.36 -11.23 7.19
N VAL A 102 -21.41 -10.57 8.36
CA VAL A 102 -20.22 -10.27 9.15
C VAL A 102 -19.41 -11.53 9.48
N LYS A 103 -20.06 -12.63 9.85
CA LYS A 103 -19.37 -13.87 10.25
C LYS A 103 -18.61 -14.51 9.07
N SER A 104 -19.24 -14.60 7.91
CA SER A 104 -18.62 -15.17 6.70
C SER A 104 -17.50 -14.27 6.19
N LYS A 105 -17.68 -12.95 6.18
CA LYS A 105 -16.64 -11.98 5.78
C LYS A 105 -15.43 -12.01 6.68
N ILE A 106 -15.61 -12.18 7.99
CA ILE A 106 -14.48 -12.35 8.91
C ILE A 106 -13.69 -13.62 8.57
N ALA A 107 -14.37 -14.76 8.34
CA ALA A 107 -13.70 -16.01 7.99
C ALA A 107 -12.90 -15.88 6.70
N GLU A 108 -13.52 -15.31 5.64
CA GLU A 108 -12.89 -15.04 4.34
C GLU A 108 -11.62 -14.17 4.50
N LEU A 109 -11.72 -13.05 5.22
CA LEU A 109 -10.60 -12.13 5.42
C LEU A 109 -9.47 -12.75 6.23
N LEU A 110 -9.78 -13.52 7.28
CA LEU A 110 -8.75 -14.21 8.09
C LEU A 110 -8.04 -15.30 7.29
N GLU A 111 -8.77 -16.07 6.49
CA GLU A 111 -8.20 -17.07 5.59
C GLU A 111 -7.28 -16.43 4.56
N LEU A 112 -7.72 -15.34 3.91
CA LEU A 112 -6.96 -14.62 2.89
C LEU A 112 -5.60 -14.13 3.40
N VAL A 113 -5.54 -13.71 4.67
CA VAL A 113 -4.28 -13.22 5.28
C VAL A 113 -3.59 -14.28 6.14
N HIS A 114 -3.97 -15.54 6.05
CA HIS A 114 -3.41 -16.67 6.79
C HIS A 114 -3.36 -16.45 8.32
N LEU A 115 -4.41 -15.85 8.88
CA LEU A 115 -4.56 -15.68 10.32
C LEU A 115 -5.59 -16.66 10.86
N LYS A 116 -5.22 -17.42 11.90
CA LYS A 116 -6.16 -18.31 12.60
C LYS A 116 -7.15 -17.48 13.43
N ASP A 117 -8.44 -17.86 13.42
CA ASP A 117 -9.45 -17.30 14.33
C ASP A 117 -9.19 -17.80 15.75
N THR A 118 -8.51 -16.99 16.55
CA THR A 118 -8.18 -17.29 17.94
C THR A 118 -8.70 -16.19 18.84
N ARG A 119 -8.81 -16.50 20.16
CA ARG A 119 -9.15 -15.51 21.18
C ARG A 119 -7.95 -14.63 21.58
N LYS A 120 -6.75 -14.84 21.00
CA LYS A 120 -5.55 -14.09 21.31
C LYS A 120 -5.76 -12.61 21.01
N LEU A 121 -5.44 -11.73 21.95
CA LEU A 121 -5.53 -10.29 21.80
C LEU A 121 -4.42 -9.76 20.90
N VAL A 122 -4.70 -8.73 20.13
CA VAL A 122 -3.76 -8.12 19.17
C VAL A 122 -2.51 -7.57 19.86
N MET A 123 -2.61 -7.12 21.12
CA MET A 123 -1.44 -6.71 21.90
C MET A 123 -0.36 -7.79 22.00
N ASN A 124 -0.75 -9.06 21.94
CA ASN A 124 0.14 -10.21 22.02
C ASN A 124 0.55 -10.78 20.63
N TYR A 125 0.23 -10.07 19.54
CA TYR A 125 0.60 -10.48 18.20
C TYR A 125 2.06 -10.15 17.88
N SER A 126 2.73 -11.00 17.07
CA SER A 126 3.99 -10.64 16.42
C SER A 126 3.76 -9.50 15.44
N LEU A 127 4.84 -8.85 15.01
CA LEU A 127 4.75 -7.79 14.00
C LEU A 127 4.10 -8.33 12.71
N GLY A 128 4.50 -9.50 12.22
CA GLY A 128 3.91 -10.14 11.04
C GLY A 128 2.42 -10.45 11.21
N MET A 129 1.99 -10.90 12.39
CA MET A 129 0.56 -11.10 12.66
C MET A 129 -0.21 -9.77 12.65
N ARG A 130 0.35 -8.71 13.22
CA ARG A 130 -0.26 -7.36 13.17
C ARG A 130 -0.36 -6.85 11.74
N GLN A 131 0.69 -7.03 10.94
CA GLN A 131 0.72 -6.60 9.54
C GLN A 131 -0.32 -7.35 8.70
N ARG A 132 -0.45 -8.67 8.87
CA ARG A 132 -1.49 -9.47 8.19
C ARG A 132 -2.90 -9.06 8.60
N LEU A 133 -3.12 -8.78 9.88
CA LEU A 133 -4.41 -8.25 10.33
C LEU A 133 -4.70 -6.86 9.73
N ALA A 134 -3.70 -5.99 9.65
CA ALA A 134 -3.84 -4.68 9.01
C ALA A 134 -4.26 -4.81 7.54
N LEU A 135 -3.66 -5.75 6.80
CA LEU A 135 -4.07 -6.08 5.44
C LEU A 135 -5.55 -6.50 5.39
N ALA A 136 -5.97 -7.41 6.27
CA ALA A 136 -7.37 -7.82 6.35
C ALA A 136 -8.32 -6.64 6.64
N MET A 137 -7.90 -5.73 7.53
CA MET A 137 -8.67 -4.51 7.85
C MET A 137 -8.77 -3.56 6.66
N ALA A 138 -7.68 -3.37 5.90
CA ALA A 138 -7.67 -2.52 4.71
C ALA A 138 -8.50 -3.08 3.55
N LEU A 139 -8.73 -4.41 3.54
CA LEU A 139 -9.56 -5.10 2.55
C LEU A 139 -11.06 -5.05 2.86
N VAL A 140 -11.45 -4.61 4.06
CA VAL A 140 -12.86 -4.40 4.39
C VAL A 140 -13.46 -3.37 3.43
N GLY A 141 -14.58 -3.70 2.80
CA GLY A 141 -15.22 -2.83 1.80
C GLY A 141 -14.83 -3.13 0.35
N ASN A 142 -14.02 -4.16 0.11
CA ASN A 142 -13.61 -4.63 -1.21
C ASN A 142 -12.98 -3.49 -2.05
N PRO A 143 -11.80 -2.97 -1.66
CA PRO A 143 -11.14 -1.89 -2.37
C PRO A 143 -10.65 -2.36 -3.75
N GLN A 144 -10.73 -1.49 -4.75
CA GLN A 144 -10.10 -1.69 -6.04
C GLN A 144 -8.64 -1.21 -6.07
N PHE A 145 -8.28 -0.35 -5.11
CA PHE A 145 -6.92 0.17 -4.95
C PHE A 145 -6.49 0.06 -3.49
N LEU A 146 -5.30 -0.51 -3.28
CA LEU A 146 -4.71 -0.72 -1.96
C LEU A 146 -3.38 0.04 -1.85
N ILE A 147 -3.23 0.85 -0.82
CA ILE A 147 -2.03 1.63 -0.53
C ILE A 147 -1.34 1.05 0.69
N LEU A 148 -0.07 0.66 0.54
CA LEU A 148 0.72 0.00 1.58
C LEU A 148 2.04 0.76 1.81
N ASP A 149 2.16 1.46 2.93
CA ASP A 149 3.37 2.21 3.27
C ASP A 149 4.33 1.31 4.07
N GLU A 150 5.50 0.99 3.47
CA GLU A 150 6.57 0.17 4.05
C GLU A 150 6.06 -1.17 4.68
N PRO A 151 5.19 -1.96 4.03
CA PRO A 151 4.49 -3.08 4.67
C PRO A 151 5.41 -4.27 5.01
N LEU A 152 6.62 -4.30 4.48
CA LEU A 152 7.62 -5.36 4.73
C LEU A 152 8.63 -4.98 5.79
N ASN A 153 8.65 -3.71 6.21
CA ASN A 153 9.66 -3.19 7.11
C ASN A 153 9.60 -3.84 8.50
N GLY A 154 10.76 -4.30 8.99
CA GLY A 154 10.91 -4.91 10.31
C GLY A 154 10.35 -6.33 10.45
N LEU A 155 9.87 -6.94 9.37
CA LEU A 155 9.44 -8.34 9.37
C LEU A 155 10.64 -9.27 9.26
N ASP A 156 10.51 -10.46 9.85
CA ASP A 156 11.42 -11.57 9.61
C ASP A 156 11.26 -12.13 8.18
N PRO A 157 12.21 -12.93 7.67
CA PRO A 157 12.16 -13.45 6.31
C PRO A 157 10.89 -14.24 5.97
N GLU A 158 10.32 -14.96 6.93
CA GLU A 158 9.06 -15.70 6.77
C GLU A 158 7.88 -14.74 6.65
N GLY A 159 7.79 -13.75 7.54
CA GLY A 159 6.76 -12.71 7.48
C GLY A 159 6.80 -11.89 6.18
N ILE A 160 8.00 -11.57 5.66
CA ILE A 160 8.15 -10.92 4.37
C ILE A 160 7.59 -11.81 3.24
N LYS A 161 7.90 -13.11 3.26
CA LYS A 161 7.39 -14.07 2.27
C LYS A 161 5.87 -14.16 2.30
N ASP A 162 5.29 -14.26 3.51
CA ASP A 162 3.84 -14.34 3.71
C ASP A 162 3.13 -13.08 3.17
N VAL A 163 3.60 -11.90 3.57
CA VAL A 163 2.99 -10.62 3.12
C VAL A 163 3.09 -10.46 1.60
N ARG A 164 4.22 -10.82 1.01
CA ARG A 164 4.37 -10.80 -0.46
C ARG A 164 3.41 -11.75 -1.17
N ALA A 165 3.25 -12.97 -0.65
CA ALA A 165 2.31 -13.94 -1.21
C ALA A 165 0.86 -13.42 -1.15
N ILE A 166 0.47 -12.76 -0.05
CA ILE A 166 -0.84 -12.13 0.08
C ILE A 166 -1.00 -11.00 -0.96
N ILE A 167 0.00 -10.14 -1.13
CA ILE A 167 -0.01 -9.03 -2.10
C ILE A 167 -0.17 -9.57 -3.53
N ALA A 168 0.62 -10.57 -3.90
CA ALA A 168 0.54 -11.19 -5.22
C ALA A 168 -0.85 -11.80 -5.46
N LYS A 169 -1.37 -12.56 -4.50
CA LYS A 169 -2.70 -13.16 -4.57
C LYS A 169 -3.81 -12.12 -4.74
N LEU A 170 -3.74 -11.01 -3.98
CA LEU A 170 -4.71 -9.91 -4.11
C LEU A 170 -4.73 -9.29 -5.50
N ASN A 171 -3.57 -9.18 -6.13
CA ASN A 171 -3.46 -8.64 -7.48
C ASN A 171 -3.91 -9.65 -8.53
N GLU A 172 -3.38 -10.88 -8.50
CA GLU A 172 -3.58 -11.90 -9.53
C GLU A 172 -5.00 -12.50 -9.51
N GLU A 173 -5.52 -12.85 -8.32
CA GLU A 173 -6.82 -13.53 -8.19
C GLU A 173 -7.99 -12.55 -7.99
N TYR A 174 -7.75 -11.41 -7.31
CA TYR A 174 -8.81 -10.46 -6.97
C TYR A 174 -8.76 -9.18 -7.83
N GLY A 175 -7.76 -9.02 -8.69
CA GLY A 175 -7.63 -7.86 -9.58
C GLY A 175 -7.40 -6.52 -8.86
N VAL A 176 -6.95 -6.55 -7.60
CA VAL A 176 -6.70 -5.34 -6.82
C VAL A 176 -5.44 -4.65 -7.35
N THR A 177 -5.56 -3.36 -7.69
CA THR A 177 -4.38 -2.53 -7.97
C THR A 177 -3.72 -2.16 -6.66
N ILE A 178 -2.40 -2.26 -6.56
CA ILE A 178 -1.68 -2.08 -5.29
C ILE A 178 -0.56 -1.07 -5.48
N MET A 179 -0.45 -0.10 -4.58
CA MET A 179 0.72 0.75 -4.43
C MET A 179 1.45 0.37 -3.14
N ILE A 180 2.73 0.07 -3.26
CA ILE A 180 3.58 -0.35 -2.15
C ILE A 180 4.83 0.53 -2.09
N SER A 181 5.16 1.11 -0.94
CA SER A 181 6.41 1.84 -0.74
C SER A 181 7.49 0.96 -0.13
N SER A 182 8.73 1.21 -0.50
CA SER A 182 9.92 0.72 0.20
C SER A 182 11.12 1.64 -0.08
N HIS A 183 12.07 1.63 0.82
CA HIS A 183 13.40 2.21 0.58
C HIS A 183 14.39 1.18 0.01
N ILE A 184 13.96 -0.09 -0.15
CA ILE A 184 14.78 -1.21 -0.63
C ILE A 184 14.21 -1.71 -1.97
N LEU A 185 14.89 -1.39 -3.09
CA LEU A 185 14.48 -1.78 -4.43
C LEU A 185 14.33 -3.32 -4.58
N SER A 186 15.28 -4.10 -4.05
CA SER A 186 15.27 -5.57 -4.18
C SER A 186 14.08 -6.25 -3.49
N GLU A 187 13.41 -5.58 -2.56
CA GLU A 187 12.16 -6.07 -1.99
C GLU A 187 11.00 -5.89 -2.95
N LEU A 188 10.92 -4.72 -3.60
CA LEU A 188 9.85 -4.39 -4.55
C LEU A 188 9.98 -5.19 -5.86
N GLN A 189 11.20 -5.45 -6.32
CA GLN A 189 11.45 -6.24 -7.53
C GLN A 189 10.82 -7.65 -7.49
N LYS A 190 10.52 -8.16 -6.30
CA LYS A 190 9.91 -9.49 -6.10
C LYS A 190 8.39 -9.49 -6.22
N VAL A 191 7.75 -8.32 -6.26
CA VAL A 191 6.28 -8.22 -6.27
C VAL A 191 5.75 -7.15 -7.24
N ALA A 192 6.46 -6.04 -7.43
CA ALA A 192 6.01 -4.93 -8.27
C ALA A 192 6.31 -5.17 -9.75
N ASN A 193 5.42 -4.65 -10.59
CA ASN A 193 5.56 -4.67 -12.06
C ASN A 193 5.62 -3.25 -12.67
N HIS A 194 5.38 -2.22 -11.86
CA HIS A 194 5.59 -0.82 -12.21
C HIS A 194 6.30 -0.12 -11.05
N TYR A 195 7.09 0.91 -11.35
CA TYR A 195 7.94 1.55 -10.37
C TYR A 195 7.96 3.06 -10.55
N GLY A 196 8.03 3.80 -9.44
CA GLY A 196 8.30 5.23 -9.41
C GLY A 196 9.42 5.53 -8.42
N PHE A 197 10.42 6.30 -8.84
CA PHE A 197 11.51 6.77 -7.99
C PHE A 197 11.22 8.17 -7.47
N LEU A 198 11.04 8.28 -6.17
CA LEU A 198 10.82 9.55 -5.49
C LEU A 198 12.09 9.97 -4.72
N LYS A 199 12.59 11.17 -4.99
CA LYS A 199 13.76 11.74 -4.31
C LYS A 199 13.49 13.20 -3.97
N ASN A 200 13.60 13.56 -2.69
CA ASN A 200 13.41 14.94 -2.19
C ASN A 200 12.10 15.59 -2.69
N GLY A 201 11.01 14.83 -2.66
CA GLY A 201 9.70 15.30 -3.10
C GLY A 201 9.46 15.30 -4.60
N VAL A 202 10.44 14.94 -5.43
CA VAL A 202 10.34 14.93 -6.89
C VAL A 202 10.29 13.49 -7.40
N LEU A 203 9.38 13.20 -8.32
CA LEU A 203 9.35 11.93 -9.05
C LEU A 203 10.39 11.98 -10.17
N ILE A 204 11.47 11.23 -10.01
CA ILE A 204 12.61 11.26 -10.93
C ILE A 204 12.30 10.48 -12.21
N GLN A 205 11.65 9.32 -12.07
CA GLN A 205 11.36 8.42 -13.18
C GLN A 205 10.25 7.43 -12.82
N GLU A 206 9.46 7.04 -13.83
CA GLU A 206 8.56 5.89 -13.80
C GLU A 206 8.98 4.89 -14.87
N PHE A 207 8.80 3.60 -14.60
CA PHE A 207 9.06 2.54 -15.57
C PHE A 207 8.34 1.24 -15.19
N SER A 208 8.14 0.38 -16.18
CA SER A 208 7.62 -0.97 -16.00
C SER A 208 8.74 -1.99 -15.73
N SER A 209 8.39 -3.18 -15.24
CA SER A 209 9.36 -4.27 -15.05
C SER A 209 10.04 -4.70 -16.35
N SER A 210 9.37 -4.58 -17.50
CA SER A 210 9.95 -4.86 -18.81
C SER A 210 11.09 -3.90 -19.19
N GLU A 211 10.97 -2.63 -18.76
CA GLU A 211 12.00 -1.60 -18.99
C GLU A 211 13.20 -1.79 -18.05
N ILE A 212 13.00 -2.27 -16.80
CA ILE A 212 14.12 -2.62 -15.91
C ILE A 212 14.97 -3.74 -16.51
N ALA A 213 14.36 -4.78 -17.07
CA ALA A 213 15.06 -5.88 -17.68
C ALA A 213 15.96 -5.39 -18.84
N ALA A 214 15.53 -4.39 -19.59
CA ALA A 214 16.33 -3.75 -20.65
C ALA A 214 17.48 -2.89 -20.09
N VAL A 215 17.29 -2.21 -18.95
CA VAL A 215 18.27 -1.29 -18.33
C VAL A 215 19.29 -2.03 -17.46
N SER A 216 18.95 -3.21 -16.91
CA SER A 216 19.88 -4.02 -16.12
C SER A 216 21.09 -4.52 -16.93
N TYR A 217 21.05 -4.47 -18.25
CA TYR A 217 22.20 -4.69 -19.13
C TYR A 217 23.08 -3.45 -19.35
N THR A 218 22.65 -2.27 -18.92
CA THR A 218 23.42 -1.01 -19.02
C THR A 218 23.39 -0.29 -17.66
N HIS A 219 24.37 -0.56 -16.82
CA HIS A 219 24.83 0.22 -15.65
C HIS A 219 23.79 1.09 -14.92
N LEU A 220 22.97 0.52 -14.02
CA LEU A 220 22.36 1.27 -12.93
C LEU A 220 23.33 1.33 -11.75
N THR A 221 24.37 2.13 -11.86
CA THR A 221 25.01 2.72 -10.69
C THR A 221 24.11 3.84 -10.20
N LEU A 222 23.32 3.59 -9.14
CA LEU A 222 22.73 4.67 -8.36
C LEU A 222 23.88 5.60 -7.95
N PRO A 223 23.79 6.93 -8.15
CA PRO A 223 24.78 7.83 -7.60
C PRO A 223 24.74 7.71 -6.08
N THR A 224 25.76 7.01 -5.55
CA THR A 224 26.11 7.07 -4.14
C THR A 224 26.68 8.46 -3.89
N ASN A 225 25.88 9.34 -3.26
CA ASN A 225 26.35 10.45 -2.42
C ASN A 225 25.22 10.84 -1.48
#